data_178b23359341c9a58b96b046512db4bf
#
_entry.id   178b23359341c9a58b96b046512db4bf
#
_cell.length_a   1.000
_cell.length_b   1.000
_cell.length_c   1.000
_cell.angle_alpha   90.00
_cell.angle_beta   90.00
_cell.angle_gamma   90.00
#
_symmetry.space_group_name_H-M   'P 1'
#
loop_
_entity.id
_entity.type
_entity.pdbx_description
1 polymer ?
#
loop_
_entity_poly.entity_id
_entity_poly.type
_entity_poly.pdbx_seq_one_letter_code
_entity_poly.pdbx_strand_id
1 'polypeptide(L)'
;MLTKPSKYVLFAMLMAFLSSCSIEKQMGKQFVEQSQGARMAVYFPEKAKASNQYSTQYQTYSKVLDDFNQDMFLDVMYNAFAEAMDDYNVEIYLPDDPDNVKVDSANWLVLLSNVEITGSMIRYDDVLFDDYYQTVKSYPLNHVNIASWFELNDGEWLPVQFGEINLMDGFRSSVEGFSSNNYRFEIDTLKLDDVYNAAVFLGKTYAGYVYDCFMNRYISKRLDEMESVRSFFVHYDPYKRSLKAVSTDSEDKFVEVGE
;
A
#
# COMPACT_ATOMS: atom_id res chain seq x y z
N MET A 1 44.93 21.04 14.35
CA MET A 1 44.20 21.21 15.62
C MET A 1 42.71 21.22 15.32
N LEU A 2 42.04 20.12 15.53
CA LEU A 2 40.57 20.03 15.41
C LEU A 2 39.98 20.51 16.74
N THR A 3 39.37 21.69 16.72
CA THR A 3 38.63 22.24 17.85
C THR A 3 37.43 21.34 18.14
N LYS A 4 37.35 20.75 19.35
CA LYS A 4 36.17 20.02 19.81
C LYS A 4 34.95 20.94 19.72
N PRO A 5 33.85 20.51 19.05
CA PRO A 5 32.63 21.30 19.01
C PRO A 5 32.15 21.52 20.46
N SER A 6 31.79 22.76 20.77
CA SER A 6 31.26 23.15 22.10
C SER A 6 30.02 22.31 22.40
N LYS A 7 29.86 21.83 23.65
CA LYS A 7 28.70 21.08 24.11
C LYS A 7 27.37 21.83 23.81
N TYR A 8 27.43 23.13 23.69
CA TYR A 8 26.28 23.98 23.32
C TYR A 8 25.88 23.87 21.83
N VAL A 9 26.87 23.65 20.93
CA VAL A 9 26.60 23.42 19.51
C VAL A 9 25.93 22.05 19.31
N LEU A 10 26.41 21.02 20.03
CA LEU A 10 25.81 19.69 19.99
C LEU A 10 24.39 19.69 20.58
N PHE A 11 24.17 20.42 21.68
CA PHE A 11 22.85 20.57 22.31
C PHE A 11 21.89 21.37 21.41
N ALA A 12 22.36 22.44 20.76
CA ALA A 12 21.57 23.21 19.83
C ALA A 12 21.18 22.40 18.57
N MET A 13 22.10 21.57 18.04
CA MET A 13 21.76 20.62 16.96
C MET A 13 20.74 19.58 17.42
N LEU A 14 20.90 19.01 18.61
CA LEU A 14 19.96 18.02 19.16
C LEU A 14 18.56 18.62 19.37
N MET A 15 18.48 19.87 19.85
CA MET A 15 17.21 20.61 19.99
C MET A 15 16.60 20.97 18.64
N ALA A 16 17.40 21.26 17.62
CA ALA A 16 16.92 21.51 16.25
C ALA A 16 16.33 20.22 15.61
N PHE A 17 16.95 19.06 15.82
CA PHE A 17 16.40 17.79 15.35
C PHE A 17 15.12 17.38 16.08
N LEU A 18 15.00 17.65 17.39
CA LEU A 18 13.77 17.39 18.15
C LEU A 18 12.63 18.34 17.78
N SER A 19 12.95 19.57 17.32
CA SER A 19 11.94 20.53 16.89
C SER A 19 11.40 20.24 15.48
N SER A 20 12.23 19.73 14.55
CA SER A 20 11.75 19.42 13.19
C SER A 20 10.67 18.33 13.18
N CYS A 21 10.89 17.22 13.89
CA CYS A 21 9.87 16.18 14.04
C CYS A 21 8.56 16.69 14.70
N SER A 22 8.61 17.82 15.45
CA SER A 22 7.45 18.46 16.04
C SER A 22 6.66 19.31 15.05
N ILE A 23 7.29 19.90 14.04
CA ILE A 23 6.65 20.79 13.06
C ILE A 23 5.77 20.00 12.09
N GLU A 24 6.30 18.95 11.45
CA GLU A 24 5.50 18.11 10.56
C GLU A 24 4.34 17.43 11.30
N LYS A 25 4.56 16.95 12.53
CA LYS A 25 3.47 16.40 13.36
C LYS A 25 2.44 17.44 13.74
N GLN A 26 2.85 18.66 14.03
CA GLN A 26 1.93 19.75 14.35
C GLN A 26 1.08 20.11 13.12
N MET A 27 1.68 20.19 11.93
CA MET A 27 0.97 20.41 10.66
C MET A 27 0.03 19.24 10.34
N GLY A 28 0.47 17.98 10.55
CA GLY A 28 -0.38 16.81 10.41
C GLY A 28 -1.59 16.85 11.34
N LYS A 29 -1.41 17.30 12.59
CA LYS A 29 -2.53 17.50 13.53
C LYS A 29 -3.50 18.58 13.03
N GLN A 30 -2.98 19.69 12.52
CA GLN A 30 -3.82 20.74 11.93
C GLN A 30 -4.60 20.21 10.73
N PHE A 31 -3.98 19.38 9.87
CA PHE A 31 -4.68 18.74 8.76
C PHE A 31 -5.81 17.85 9.26
N VAL A 32 -5.56 16.97 10.23
CA VAL A 32 -6.59 16.09 10.83
C VAL A 32 -7.75 16.90 11.40
N GLU A 33 -7.49 18.05 12.05
CA GLU A 33 -8.53 18.92 12.59
C GLU A 33 -9.34 19.62 11.46
N GLN A 34 -8.68 20.04 10.37
CA GLN A 34 -9.30 20.75 9.25
C GLN A 34 -10.04 19.80 8.28
N SER A 35 -9.60 18.55 8.18
CA SER A 35 -10.23 17.53 7.30
C SER A 35 -11.46 16.87 7.93
N GLN A 36 -11.85 17.25 9.17
CA GLN A 36 -13.07 16.72 9.78
C GLN A 36 -14.31 17.12 8.99
N GLY A 37 -15.06 16.14 8.49
CA GLY A 37 -16.20 16.35 7.63
C GLY A 37 -15.85 16.80 6.19
N ALA A 38 -14.62 16.61 5.77
CA ALA A 38 -14.24 16.75 4.37
C ALA A 38 -15.01 15.74 3.50
N ARG A 39 -15.17 16.05 2.22
CA ARG A 39 -15.82 15.18 1.25
C ARG A 39 -14.81 14.65 0.25
N MET A 40 -15.04 13.45 -0.24
CA MET A 40 -14.16 12.83 -1.22
C MET A 40 -14.99 12.20 -2.33
N ALA A 41 -14.86 12.72 -3.54
CA ALA A 41 -15.37 12.08 -4.73
C ALA A 41 -14.44 10.92 -5.09
N VAL A 42 -14.98 9.69 -5.22
CA VAL A 42 -14.18 8.50 -5.47
C VAL A 42 -14.72 7.78 -6.69
N TYR A 43 -13.87 7.56 -7.67
CA TYR A 43 -14.18 6.80 -8.88
C TYR A 43 -13.31 5.55 -8.95
N PHE A 44 -13.96 4.43 -9.20
CA PHE A 44 -13.30 3.17 -9.55
C PHE A 44 -13.47 2.90 -11.03
N PRO A 45 -12.59 2.14 -11.68
CA PRO A 45 -12.76 1.77 -13.07
C PRO A 45 -14.00 0.89 -13.23
N GLU A 46 -14.65 0.95 -14.40
CA GLU A 46 -15.82 0.10 -14.67
C GLU A 46 -15.50 -1.40 -14.59
N LYS A 47 -14.25 -1.77 -14.88
CA LYS A 47 -13.77 -3.15 -14.84
C LYS A 47 -12.32 -3.24 -14.42
N ALA A 48 -12.01 -4.24 -13.58
CA ALA A 48 -10.64 -4.68 -13.38
C ALA A 48 -10.17 -5.53 -14.58
N LYS A 49 -8.90 -5.43 -14.95
CA LYS A 49 -8.30 -6.28 -15.97
C LYS A 49 -7.78 -7.56 -15.31
N ALA A 50 -8.46 -8.68 -15.51
CA ALA A 50 -8.05 -9.97 -14.97
C ALA A 50 -7.57 -10.92 -16.07
N SER A 51 -6.46 -11.62 -15.82
CA SER A 51 -5.91 -12.59 -16.77
C SER A 51 -5.15 -13.71 -16.05
N ASN A 52 -5.22 -14.92 -16.59
CA ASN A 52 -4.35 -16.03 -16.22
C ASN A 52 -3.21 -16.17 -17.24
N GLN A 53 -1.97 -16.12 -16.76
CA GLN A 53 -0.78 -16.30 -17.59
C GLN A 53 -0.44 -17.77 -17.75
N TYR A 54 -0.08 -18.14 -18.99
CA TYR A 54 0.40 -19.49 -19.28
C TYR A 54 1.84 -19.67 -18.78
N SER A 55 2.04 -20.70 -17.96
CA SER A 55 3.39 -21.09 -17.56
C SER A 55 3.98 -22.05 -18.60
N THR A 56 5.00 -21.58 -19.31
CA THR A 56 5.75 -22.42 -20.26
C THR A 56 6.53 -23.54 -19.57
N GLN A 57 6.95 -23.32 -18.33
CA GLN A 57 7.69 -24.30 -17.54
C GLN A 57 6.80 -25.48 -17.10
N TYR A 58 5.56 -25.20 -16.70
CA TYR A 58 4.64 -26.22 -16.22
C TYR A 58 3.59 -26.62 -17.26
N GLN A 59 3.60 -25.99 -18.43
CA GLN A 59 2.67 -26.21 -19.54
C GLN A 59 1.19 -26.14 -19.10
N THR A 60 0.88 -25.21 -18.22
CA THR A 60 -0.47 -25.01 -17.68
C THR A 60 -0.71 -23.55 -17.30
N TYR A 61 -1.96 -23.21 -16.99
CA TYR A 61 -2.38 -21.93 -16.46
C TYR A 61 -2.64 -22.04 -14.96
N SER A 62 -2.47 -20.94 -14.21
CA SER A 62 -3.13 -20.82 -12.93
C SER A 62 -4.65 -20.82 -13.16
N LYS A 63 -5.39 -21.49 -12.28
CA LYS A 63 -6.87 -21.57 -12.35
C LYS A 63 -7.55 -20.72 -11.29
N VAL A 64 -6.79 -19.99 -10.51
CA VAL A 64 -7.33 -19.21 -9.38
C VAL A 64 -8.35 -18.17 -9.84
N LEU A 65 -8.18 -17.62 -11.06
CA LEU A 65 -9.05 -16.58 -11.60
C LEU A 65 -10.08 -17.10 -12.63
N ASP A 66 -10.30 -18.43 -12.76
CA ASP A 66 -11.20 -18.97 -13.80
C ASP A 66 -12.66 -18.48 -13.63
N ASP A 67 -13.15 -18.40 -12.39
CA ASP A 67 -14.50 -17.95 -12.07
C ASP A 67 -14.52 -16.53 -11.45
N PHE A 68 -13.47 -15.74 -11.73
CA PHE A 68 -13.31 -14.41 -11.16
C PHE A 68 -14.36 -13.42 -11.67
N ASN A 69 -15.08 -12.78 -10.76
CA ASN A 69 -16.03 -11.72 -11.05
C ASN A 69 -15.40 -10.35 -10.76
N GLN A 70 -15.11 -9.59 -11.81
CA GLN A 70 -14.46 -8.28 -11.75
C GLN A 70 -15.30 -7.25 -11.02
N ASP A 71 -16.61 -7.23 -11.25
CA ASP A 71 -17.52 -6.27 -10.65
C ASP A 71 -17.61 -6.51 -9.14
N MET A 72 -17.75 -7.78 -8.73
CA MET A 72 -17.74 -8.15 -7.31
C MET A 72 -16.43 -7.75 -6.60
N PHE A 73 -15.30 -7.90 -7.27
CA PHE A 73 -14.00 -7.51 -6.71
C PHE A 73 -13.93 -6.01 -6.45
N LEU A 74 -14.32 -5.20 -7.44
CA LEU A 74 -14.31 -3.74 -7.35
C LEU A 74 -15.33 -3.25 -6.31
N ASP A 75 -16.54 -3.84 -6.26
CA ASP A 75 -17.55 -3.49 -5.26
C ASP A 75 -17.07 -3.78 -3.84
N VAL A 76 -16.45 -4.93 -3.61
CA VAL A 76 -15.89 -5.31 -2.30
C VAL A 76 -14.77 -4.35 -1.90
N MET A 77 -13.88 -4.01 -2.83
CA MET A 77 -12.78 -3.07 -2.59
C MET A 77 -13.29 -1.65 -2.32
N TYR A 78 -14.28 -1.16 -3.09
CA TYR A 78 -14.89 0.14 -2.90
C TYR A 78 -15.59 0.25 -1.52
N ASN A 79 -16.40 -0.75 -1.17
CA ASN A 79 -17.11 -0.75 0.11
C ASN A 79 -16.13 -0.76 1.29
N ALA A 80 -15.05 -1.54 1.21
CA ALA A 80 -14.01 -1.57 2.22
C ALA A 80 -13.23 -0.24 2.33
N PHE A 81 -12.99 0.42 1.19
CA PHE A 81 -12.40 1.76 1.14
C PHE A 81 -13.32 2.80 1.80
N ALA A 82 -14.61 2.80 1.43
CA ALA A 82 -15.58 3.74 1.97
C ALA A 82 -15.78 3.54 3.49
N GLU A 83 -15.93 2.29 3.95
CA GLU A 83 -16.00 1.96 5.38
C GLU A 83 -14.77 2.48 6.15
N ALA A 84 -13.58 2.30 5.58
CA ALA A 84 -12.36 2.75 6.24
C ALA A 84 -12.25 4.28 6.27
N MET A 85 -12.76 5.00 5.26
CA MET A 85 -12.77 6.46 5.25
C MET A 85 -13.67 7.08 6.32
N ASP A 86 -14.69 6.37 6.77
CA ASP A 86 -15.52 6.81 7.91
C ASP A 86 -14.67 6.96 9.19
N ASP A 87 -13.66 6.10 9.40
CA ASP A 87 -12.73 6.20 10.53
C ASP A 87 -11.89 7.50 10.51
N TYR A 88 -11.66 8.05 9.30
CA TYR A 88 -11.01 9.35 9.09
C TYR A 88 -11.99 10.53 9.14
N ASN A 89 -13.28 10.27 9.30
CA ASN A 89 -14.38 11.26 9.28
C ASN A 89 -14.42 12.04 7.94
N VAL A 90 -14.24 11.32 6.84
CA VAL A 90 -14.34 11.82 5.46
C VAL A 90 -15.55 11.20 4.78
N GLU A 91 -16.46 12.04 4.28
CA GLU A 91 -17.65 11.59 3.57
C GLU A 91 -17.32 11.20 2.13
N ILE A 92 -17.53 9.92 1.78
CA ILE A 92 -17.35 9.43 0.41
C ILE A 92 -18.62 9.66 -0.40
N TYR A 93 -18.49 10.13 -1.62
CA TYR A 93 -19.59 10.23 -2.57
C TYR A 93 -19.16 9.91 -4.00
N LEU A 94 -20.09 9.47 -4.83
CA LEU A 94 -19.88 9.18 -6.23
C LEU A 94 -20.69 10.22 -7.06
N PRO A 95 -20.06 11.25 -7.64
CA PRO A 95 -20.73 12.17 -8.54
C PRO A 95 -20.95 11.55 -9.92
N ASP A 96 -21.92 12.07 -10.68
CA ASP A 96 -22.25 11.55 -12.02
C ASP A 96 -21.10 11.74 -13.04
N ASP A 97 -20.26 12.75 -12.85
CA ASP A 97 -19.18 13.10 -13.77
C ASP A 97 -17.95 13.62 -12.98
N PRO A 98 -16.78 12.97 -13.11
CA PRO A 98 -15.56 13.41 -12.43
C PRO A 98 -15.09 14.81 -12.85
N ASP A 99 -15.32 15.20 -14.11
CA ASP A 99 -14.89 16.51 -14.63
C ASP A 99 -15.70 17.67 -14.02
N ASN A 100 -16.86 17.40 -13.45
CA ASN A 100 -17.71 18.38 -12.79
C ASN A 100 -17.48 18.48 -11.27
N VAL A 101 -16.55 17.72 -10.71
CA VAL A 101 -16.21 17.78 -9.29
C VAL A 101 -15.48 19.08 -8.98
N LYS A 102 -16.07 19.93 -8.15
CA LYS A 102 -15.37 21.09 -7.63
C LYS A 102 -14.39 20.64 -6.53
N VAL A 103 -13.14 20.51 -6.90
CA VAL A 103 -12.08 20.09 -5.99
C VAL A 103 -11.49 21.30 -5.26
N ASP A 104 -11.31 21.18 -3.94
CA ASP A 104 -10.68 22.19 -3.09
C ASP A 104 -10.14 21.53 -1.80
N SER A 105 -9.68 22.32 -0.84
CA SER A 105 -9.09 21.83 0.42
C SER A 105 -10.04 21.01 1.32
N ALA A 106 -11.35 21.04 1.06
CA ALA A 106 -12.39 20.33 1.81
C ALA A 106 -13.17 19.32 0.96
N ASN A 107 -12.91 19.28 -0.35
CA ASN A 107 -13.56 18.37 -1.29
C ASN A 107 -12.49 17.81 -2.25
N TRP A 108 -12.12 16.56 -2.06
CA TRP A 108 -11.06 15.89 -2.76
C TRP A 108 -11.59 14.98 -3.87
N LEU A 109 -10.73 14.64 -4.82
CA LEU A 109 -11.04 13.70 -5.89
C LEU A 109 -10.00 12.58 -5.91
N VAL A 110 -10.48 11.34 -5.96
CA VAL A 110 -9.68 10.13 -6.08
C VAL A 110 -10.19 9.33 -7.28
N LEU A 111 -9.29 9.08 -8.22
CA LEU A 111 -9.53 8.20 -9.35
C LEU A 111 -8.66 6.96 -9.19
N LEU A 112 -9.27 5.79 -9.00
CA LEU A 112 -8.59 4.52 -9.20
C LEU A 112 -8.60 4.26 -10.71
N SER A 113 -7.53 4.65 -11.41
CA SER A 113 -7.54 4.72 -12.88
C SER A 113 -7.38 3.34 -13.54
N ASN A 114 -6.73 2.40 -12.85
CA ASN A 114 -6.55 1.04 -13.37
C ASN A 114 -6.39 0.03 -12.23
N VAL A 115 -6.92 -1.20 -12.44
CA VAL A 115 -6.70 -2.37 -11.60
C VAL A 115 -6.37 -3.55 -12.50
N GLU A 116 -5.20 -4.14 -12.32
CA GLU A 116 -4.74 -5.31 -13.06
C GLU A 116 -4.53 -6.49 -12.11
N ILE A 117 -5.15 -7.63 -12.44
CA ILE A 117 -5.10 -8.85 -11.63
C ILE A 117 -4.55 -9.96 -12.50
N THR A 118 -3.39 -10.46 -12.15
CA THR A 118 -2.69 -11.46 -12.96
C THR A 118 -2.47 -12.74 -12.18
N GLY A 119 -3.14 -13.80 -12.59
CA GLY A 119 -2.89 -15.16 -12.11
C GLY A 119 -1.74 -15.80 -12.88
N SER A 120 -0.77 -16.34 -12.17
CA SER A 120 0.40 -17.01 -12.76
C SER A 120 0.78 -18.24 -11.93
N MET A 121 1.74 -19.01 -12.45
CA MET A 121 2.38 -20.07 -11.68
C MET A 121 3.85 -19.74 -11.53
N ILE A 122 4.33 -19.72 -10.30
CA ILE A 122 5.74 -19.49 -9.98
C ILE A 122 6.40 -20.79 -9.54
N ARG A 123 7.72 -20.83 -9.67
CA ARG A 123 8.53 -21.93 -9.16
C ARG A 123 8.98 -21.62 -7.73
N TYR A 124 8.70 -22.54 -6.83
CA TYR A 124 9.28 -22.55 -5.49
C TYR A 124 10.31 -23.69 -5.39
N ASP A 125 11.53 -23.38 -4.98
CA ASP A 125 12.59 -24.34 -4.79
C ASP A 125 12.85 -24.52 -3.29
N ASP A 126 12.53 -25.70 -2.77
CA ASP A 126 12.86 -26.07 -1.39
C ASP A 126 14.21 -26.80 -1.37
N VAL A 127 15.14 -26.27 -0.59
CA VAL A 127 16.51 -26.75 -0.50
C VAL A 127 16.65 -27.58 0.77
N LEU A 128 16.79 -28.90 0.59
CA LEU A 128 17.01 -29.85 1.68
C LEU A 128 18.50 -30.11 1.83
N PHE A 129 19.00 -29.91 3.04
CA PHE A 129 20.37 -30.28 3.39
C PHE A 129 20.36 -31.61 4.13
N ASP A 130 21.09 -32.59 3.59
CA ASP A 130 21.51 -33.80 4.26
C ASP A 130 22.99 -33.67 4.59
N ASP A 131 23.53 -34.43 5.54
CA ASP A 131 24.93 -34.36 5.97
C ASP A 131 25.95 -34.47 4.82
N TYR A 132 25.51 -34.97 3.66
CA TYR A 132 26.37 -35.23 2.50
C TYR A 132 25.89 -34.62 1.18
N TYR A 133 24.59 -34.23 1.07
CA TYR A 133 24.02 -33.80 -0.20
C TYR A 133 23.02 -32.67 0.00
N GLN A 134 23.03 -31.73 -0.95
CA GLN A 134 21.99 -30.75 -1.12
C GLN A 134 21.01 -31.28 -2.16
N THR A 135 19.75 -31.43 -1.78
CA THR A 135 18.68 -31.81 -2.71
C THR A 135 17.74 -30.63 -2.88
N VAL A 136 17.49 -30.25 -4.13
CA VAL A 136 16.49 -29.21 -4.46
C VAL A 136 15.24 -29.88 -4.99
N LYS A 137 14.11 -29.60 -4.34
CA LYS A 137 12.77 -29.99 -4.82
C LYS A 137 12.03 -28.76 -5.29
N SER A 138 11.53 -28.80 -6.52
CA SER A 138 10.82 -27.69 -7.14
C SER A 138 9.31 -27.96 -7.18
N TYR A 139 8.52 -26.98 -6.77
CA TYR A 139 7.07 -27.07 -6.74
C TYR A 139 6.46 -25.92 -7.54
N PRO A 140 5.42 -26.18 -8.36
CA PRO A 140 4.62 -25.11 -8.94
C PRO A 140 3.66 -24.55 -7.88
N LEU A 141 3.68 -23.25 -7.66
CA LEU A 141 2.74 -22.56 -6.78
C LEU A 141 1.90 -21.59 -7.59
N ASN A 142 0.60 -21.49 -7.28
CA ASN A 142 -0.22 -20.41 -7.80
C ASN A 142 0.22 -19.09 -7.17
N HIS A 143 0.18 -18.05 -7.98
CA HIS A 143 0.51 -16.70 -7.60
C HIS A 143 -0.49 -15.75 -8.28
N VAL A 144 -1.02 -14.79 -7.53
CA VAL A 144 -1.86 -13.73 -8.04
C VAL A 144 -1.23 -12.39 -7.65
N ASN A 145 -0.93 -11.59 -8.65
CA ASN A 145 -0.49 -10.21 -8.50
C ASN A 145 -1.68 -9.28 -8.73
N ILE A 146 -1.89 -8.31 -7.85
CA ILE A 146 -2.90 -7.27 -7.96
C ILE A 146 -2.19 -5.93 -7.93
N ALA A 147 -2.23 -5.20 -9.04
CA ALA A 147 -1.63 -3.88 -9.21
C ALA A 147 -2.71 -2.83 -9.44
N SER A 148 -2.53 -1.64 -8.86
CA SER A 148 -3.51 -0.56 -8.89
C SER A 148 -2.82 0.78 -9.04
N TRP A 149 -3.46 1.72 -9.78
CA TRP A 149 -2.96 3.08 -10.01
C TRP A 149 -4.00 4.09 -9.57
N PHE A 150 -3.57 5.06 -8.78
CA PHE A 150 -4.40 6.11 -8.21
C PHE A 150 -3.97 7.48 -8.73
N GLU A 151 -4.96 8.31 -9.05
CA GLU A 151 -4.79 9.72 -9.32
C GLU A 151 -5.52 10.51 -8.24
N LEU A 152 -4.84 11.45 -7.61
CA LEU A 152 -5.32 12.20 -6.46
C LEU A 152 -5.32 13.69 -6.77
N ASN A 153 -6.37 14.40 -6.37
CA ASN A 153 -6.51 15.84 -6.59
C ASN A 153 -7.07 16.53 -5.34
N ASP A 154 -6.36 17.57 -4.84
CA ASP A 154 -6.73 18.44 -3.72
C ASP A 154 -6.93 19.91 -4.14
N GLY A 155 -7.19 20.13 -5.44
CA GLY A 155 -7.14 21.40 -6.16
C GLY A 155 -5.98 21.44 -7.16
N GLU A 156 -5.02 20.54 -7.02
CA GLU A 156 -3.92 20.27 -7.96
C GLU A 156 -3.73 18.76 -8.04
N TRP A 157 -3.41 18.24 -9.23
CA TRP A 157 -3.10 16.82 -9.38
C TRP A 157 -1.79 16.45 -8.67
N LEU A 158 -1.82 15.35 -7.93
CA LEU A 158 -0.62 14.72 -7.38
C LEU A 158 -0.03 13.77 -8.44
N PRO A 159 1.25 13.39 -8.31
CA PRO A 159 1.82 12.29 -9.09
C PRO A 159 0.98 11.02 -8.95
N VAL A 160 0.94 10.20 -10.01
CA VAL A 160 0.21 8.94 -9.99
C VAL A 160 0.82 8.03 -8.92
N GLN A 161 -0.04 7.47 -8.08
CA GLN A 161 0.34 6.56 -7.01
C GLN A 161 0.13 5.12 -7.46
N PHE A 162 1.02 4.23 -7.04
CA PHE A 162 0.98 2.81 -7.38
C PHE A 162 0.89 1.95 -6.12
N GLY A 163 0.01 0.96 -6.14
CA GLY A 163 -0.13 -0.05 -5.10
C GLY A 163 -0.09 -1.46 -5.69
N GLU A 164 0.61 -2.37 -5.03
CA GLU A 164 0.74 -3.76 -5.47
C GLU A 164 0.63 -4.72 -4.28
N ILE A 165 -0.05 -5.85 -4.46
CA ILE A 165 -0.08 -6.95 -3.53
C ILE A 165 0.13 -8.27 -4.27
N ASN A 166 0.88 -9.18 -3.64
CA ASN A 166 1.15 -10.51 -4.16
C ASN A 166 0.56 -11.56 -3.22
N LEU A 167 -0.29 -12.43 -3.77
CA LEU A 167 -0.85 -13.60 -3.11
C LEU A 167 -0.21 -14.84 -3.69
N MET A 168 -0.01 -15.86 -2.87
CA MET A 168 0.65 -17.09 -3.27
C MET A 168 0.06 -18.27 -2.50
N ASP A 169 0.12 -19.47 -3.09
CA ASP A 169 -0.15 -20.71 -2.35
C ASP A 169 0.66 -20.72 -1.06
N GLY A 170 -0.01 -21.03 0.04
CA GLY A 170 0.68 -21.33 1.29
C GLY A 170 1.41 -22.67 1.19
N PHE A 171 2.53 -22.83 1.86
CA PHE A 171 3.21 -24.11 1.91
C PHE A 171 3.82 -24.36 3.28
N ARG A 172 3.94 -25.64 3.62
CA ARG A 172 4.65 -26.11 4.81
C ARG A 172 5.55 -27.27 4.41
N SER A 173 6.80 -27.20 4.81
CA SER A 173 7.71 -28.33 4.68
C SER A 173 8.14 -28.81 6.06
N SER A 174 8.26 -30.12 6.23
CA SER A 174 8.76 -30.74 7.46
C SER A 174 9.58 -31.97 7.14
N VAL A 175 10.60 -32.22 7.96
CA VAL A 175 11.44 -33.40 7.91
C VAL A 175 11.28 -34.12 9.25
N GLU A 176 10.75 -35.34 9.24
CA GLU A 176 10.66 -36.18 10.44
C GLU A 176 11.91 -37.04 10.57
N GLY A 177 12.78 -36.73 11.56
CA GLY A 177 14.04 -37.44 11.79
C GLY A 177 15.19 -36.97 10.93
N PHE A 178 16.27 -37.75 10.85
CA PHE A 178 17.52 -37.42 10.15
C PHE A 178 17.55 -37.88 8.68
N SER A 179 16.43 -38.32 8.12
CA SER A 179 16.39 -38.85 6.75
C SER A 179 15.54 -38.01 5.84
N SER A 180 16.10 -37.61 4.68
CA SER A 180 15.39 -36.94 3.59
C SER A 180 14.19 -37.76 3.04
N ASN A 181 14.08 -39.05 3.38
CA ASN A 181 12.97 -39.89 2.99
C ASN A 181 11.66 -39.60 3.75
N ASN A 182 11.75 -38.86 4.87
CA ASN A 182 10.60 -38.46 5.68
C ASN A 182 10.20 -36.98 5.44
N TYR A 183 10.60 -36.45 4.30
CA TYR A 183 10.22 -35.12 3.89
C TYR A 183 8.75 -35.06 3.46
N ARG A 184 8.02 -34.16 4.09
CA ARG A 184 6.62 -33.83 3.72
C ARG A 184 6.56 -32.39 3.25
N PHE A 185 5.85 -32.18 2.16
CA PHE A 185 5.53 -30.87 1.63
C PHE A 185 4.01 -30.81 1.42
N GLU A 186 3.37 -29.84 2.09
CA GLU A 186 1.94 -29.60 2.00
C GLU A 186 1.71 -28.24 1.39
N ILE A 187 0.84 -28.16 0.37
CA ILE A 187 0.42 -26.92 -0.27
C ILE A 187 -0.98 -26.58 0.23
N ASP A 188 -1.12 -25.38 0.78
CA ASP A 188 -2.42 -24.74 1.02
C ASP A 188 -2.74 -23.89 -0.19
N THR A 189 -3.59 -24.42 -1.06
CA THR A 189 -3.85 -23.84 -2.38
C THR A 189 -4.62 -22.54 -2.27
N LEU A 190 -4.09 -21.49 -2.91
CA LEU A 190 -4.72 -20.18 -3.06
C LEU A 190 -6.11 -20.34 -3.73
N LYS A 191 -7.14 -19.77 -3.10
CA LYS A 191 -8.53 -19.85 -3.56
C LYS A 191 -9.00 -18.48 -4.07
N LEU A 192 -10.07 -18.50 -4.83
CA LEU A 192 -10.72 -17.29 -5.30
C LEU A 192 -11.20 -16.39 -4.14
N ASP A 193 -11.66 -17.00 -3.04
CA ASP A 193 -12.05 -16.26 -1.83
C ASP A 193 -10.89 -15.45 -1.23
N ASP A 194 -9.66 -15.95 -1.34
CA ASP A 194 -8.46 -15.23 -0.86
C ASP A 194 -8.21 -13.96 -1.69
N VAL A 195 -8.54 -14.01 -3.00
CA VAL A 195 -8.47 -12.84 -3.89
C VAL A 195 -9.51 -11.79 -3.50
N TYR A 196 -10.75 -12.19 -3.16
CA TYR A 196 -11.76 -11.24 -2.67
C TYR A 196 -11.42 -10.70 -1.26
N ASN A 197 -10.84 -11.52 -0.38
CA ASN A 197 -10.33 -11.06 0.91
C ASN A 197 -9.21 -10.02 0.73
N ALA A 198 -8.35 -10.20 -0.30
CA ALA A 198 -7.37 -9.19 -0.65
C ALA A 198 -8.00 -7.88 -1.13
N ALA A 199 -9.15 -7.91 -1.82
CA ALA A 199 -9.87 -6.68 -2.17
C ALA A 199 -10.31 -5.89 -0.93
N VAL A 200 -10.80 -6.58 0.12
CA VAL A 200 -11.12 -5.93 1.41
C VAL A 200 -9.88 -5.29 2.03
N PHE A 201 -8.78 -6.04 2.08
CA PHE A 201 -7.52 -5.54 2.62
C PHE A 201 -6.99 -4.32 1.85
N LEU A 202 -7.02 -4.39 0.51
CA LEU A 202 -6.61 -3.30 -0.36
C LEU A 202 -7.47 -2.05 -0.16
N GLY A 203 -8.80 -2.19 -0.14
CA GLY A 203 -9.70 -1.07 0.10
C GLY A 203 -9.36 -0.33 1.39
N LYS A 204 -9.20 -1.05 2.50
CA LYS A 204 -8.84 -0.46 3.81
C LYS A 204 -7.45 0.17 3.81
N THR A 205 -6.47 -0.49 3.19
CA THR A 205 -5.10 0.02 3.09
C THR A 205 -5.04 1.29 2.24
N TYR A 206 -5.75 1.31 1.12
CA TYR A 206 -5.76 2.45 0.22
C TYR A 206 -6.47 3.67 0.82
N ALA A 207 -7.50 3.48 1.65
CA ALA A 207 -8.11 4.57 2.39
C ALA A 207 -7.09 5.30 3.26
N GLY A 208 -6.31 4.56 4.05
CA GLY A 208 -5.24 5.13 4.86
C GLY A 208 -4.15 5.80 4.03
N TYR A 209 -3.74 5.14 2.95
CA TYR A 209 -2.72 5.65 2.03
C TYR A 209 -3.14 6.97 1.37
N VAL A 210 -4.36 7.03 0.83
CA VAL A 210 -4.92 8.23 0.18
C VAL A 210 -5.02 9.38 1.18
N TYR A 211 -5.52 9.12 2.39
CA TYR A 211 -5.60 10.13 3.45
C TYR A 211 -4.21 10.69 3.80
N ASP A 212 -3.23 9.81 3.96
CA ASP A 212 -1.85 10.20 4.26
C ASP A 212 -1.20 10.98 3.10
N CYS A 213 -1.51 10.65 1.85
CA CYS A 213 -1.04 11.42 0.69
C CYS A 213 -1.53 12.88 0.75
N PHE A 214 -2.83 13.11 0.99
CA PHE A 214 -3.38 14.47 1.14
C PHE A 214 -2.79 15.20 2.35
N MET A 215 -2.66 14.54 3.49
CA MET A 215 -2.03 15.12 4.69
C MET A 215 -0.58 15.51 4.41
N ASN A 216 0.18 14.65 3.79
CA ASN A 216 1.58 14.90 3.49
C ASN A 216 1.75 15.98 2.41
N ARG A 217 0.83 16.09 1.45
CA ARG A 217 0.78 17.21 0.51
C ARG A 217 0.52 18.55 1.21
N TYR A 218 -0.44 18.58 2.12
CA TYR A 218 -0.72 19.76 2.95
C TYR A 218 0.51 20.20 3.77
N ILE A 219 1.26 19.24 4.34
CA ILE A 219 2.49 19.53 5.08
C ILE A 219 3.56 20.10 4.14
N SER A 220 3.79 19.47 2.98
CA SER A 220 4.78 19.97 2.01
C SER A 220 4.50 21.40 1.56
N LYS A 221 3.27 21.72 1.16
CA LYS A 221 2.88 23.08 0.74
C LYS A 221 3.22 24.13 1.82
N ARG A 222 3.03 23.81 3.10
CA ARG A 222 3.32 24.73 4.22
C ARG A 222 4.81 24.82 4.54
N LEU A 223 5.55 23.74 4.41
CA LEU A 223 7.01 23.76 4.58
C LEU A 223 7.67 24.60 3.48
N ASP A 224 7.19 24.49 2.23
CA ASP A 224 7.65 25.29 1.09
C ASP A 224 7.39 26.79 1.34
N GLU A 225 6.20 27.16 1.85
CA GLU A 225 5.88 28.54 2.25
C GLU A 225 6.82 29.07 3.35
N MET A 226 7.37 28.18 4.20
CA MET A 226 8.32 28.51 5.27
C MET A 226 9.79 28.38 4.82
N GLU A 227 10.06 28.10 3.54
CA GLU A 227 11.41 27.80 3.01
C GLU A 227 12.12 26.68 3.79
N SER A 228 11.36 25.72 4.31
CA SER A 228 11.84 24.62 5.13
C SER A 228 11.89 23.31 4.35
N VAL A 229 12.94 22.51 4.61
CA VAL A 229 13.10 21.19 3.98
C VAL A 229 12.31 20.15 4.77
N ARG A 230 11.60 19.30 4.06
CA ARG A 230 10.87 18.20 4.64
C ARG A 230 11.82 17.09 5.10
N SER A 231 11.65 16.63 6.34
CA SER A 231 12.46 15.57 6.93
C SER A 231 11.68 14.28 7.19
N PHE A 232 10.36 14.37 7.33
CA PHE A 232 9.51 13.24 7.70
C PHE A 232 8.23 13.18 6.85
N PHE A 233 7.80 11.95 6.54
CA PHE A 233 6.42 11.66 6.20
C PHE A 233 5.62 11.42 7.47
N VAL A 234 4.35 11.82 7.46
CA VAL A 234 3.46 11.64 8.61
C VAL A 234 2.36 10.66 8.23
N HIS A 235 2.17 9.67 9.08
CA HIS A 235 1.09 8.70 8.99
C HIS A 235 0.10 8.93 10.13
N TYR A 236 -1.21 8.89 9.85
CA TYR A 236 -2.27 9.02 10.83
C TYR A 236 -2.96 7.69 11.08
N ASP A 237 -2.98 7.25 12.34
CA ASP A 237 -3.74 6.09 12.81
C ASP A 237 -5.08 6.59 13.41
N PRO A 238 -6.22 6.42 12.71
CA PRO A 238 -7.51 6.93 13.15
C PRO A 238 -8.00 6.22 14.42
N TYR A 239 -7.68 4.94 14.60
CA TYR A 239 -8.09 4.16 15.79
C TYR A 239 -7.39 4.64 17.06
N LYS A 240 -6.10 4.94 16.96
CA LYS A 240 -5.30 5.46 18.07
C LYS A 240 -5.34 7.00 18.17
N ARG A 241 -5.90 7.66 17.16
CA ARG A 241 -5.88 9.12 17.00
C ARG A 241 -4.48 9.68 17.17
N SER A 242 -3.50 9.04 16.55
CA SER A 242 -2.08 9.34 16.72
C SER A 242 -1.36 9.51 15.40
N LEU A 243 -0.35 10.40 15.41
CA LEU A 243 0.50 10.66 14.26
C LEU A 243 1.88 10.02 14.47
N LYS A 244 2.31 9.23 13.50
CA LYS A 244 3.65 8.64 13.43
C LYS A 244 4.42 9.37 12.34
N ALA A 245 5.62 9.86 12.65
CA ALA A 245 6.54 10.39 11.64
C ALA A 245 7.53 9.30 11.21
N VAL A 246 7.74 9.19 9.90
CA VAL A 246 8.69 8.25 9.27
C VAL A 246 9.69 9.10 8.49
N SER A 247 11.00 8.82 8.62
CA SER A 247 12.03 9.54 7.87
C SER A 247 11.80 9.43 6.37
N THR A 248 12.02 10.52 5.62
CA THR A 248 11.96 10.52 4.16
C THR A 248 13.01 9.59 3.51
N ASP A 249 14.06 9.25 4.27
CA ASP A 249 15.09 8.29 3.83
C ASP A 249 14.74 6.83 4.14
N SER A 250 13.59 6.57 4.78
CA SER A 250 13.11 5.22 5.07
C SER A 250 12.60 4.52 3.83
N GLU A 251 12.80 3.20 3.76
CA GLU A 251 12.21 2.34 2.71
C GLU A 251 10.68 2.27 2.81
N ASP A 252 10.11 2.57 3.98
CA ASP A 252 8.64 2.59 4.23
C ASP A 252 7.94 3.86 3.69
N LYS A 253 8.60 4.67 2.89
CA LYS A 253 8.00 5.84 2.27
C LYS A 253 7.05 5.46 1.12
N PHE A 254 6.10 6.35 0.82
CA PHE A 254 5.25 6.21 -0.36
C PHE A 254 6.08 6.22 -1.65
N VAL A 255 5.80 5.29 -2.55
CA VAL A 255 6.42 5.23 -3.87
C VAL A 255 5.59 6.09 -4.81
N GLU A 256 6.14 7.23 -5.22
CA GLU A 256 5.57 8.00 -6.32
C GLU A 256 6.03 7.39 -7.64
N VAL A 257 5.09 7.09 -8.53
CA VAL A 257 5.40 6.67 -9.89
C VAL A 257 5.67 7.96 -10.67
N GLY A 258 6.96 8.22 -10.96
CA GLY A 258 7.36 9.35 -11.81
C GLY A 258 6.85 9.15 -13.26
N GLU A 259 6.69 10.28 -13.97
CA GLU A 259 6.41 10.32 -15.42
C GLU A 259 7.46 9.55 -16.24
#